data_90552c0f4f524cdd1de46e46fd4fb711
#
_entry.id   90552c0f4f524cdd1de46e46fd4fb711
#
_cell.length_a   1.000
_cell.length_b   1.000
_cell.length_c   1.000
_cell.angle_alpha   90.00
_cell.angle_beta   90.00
_cell.angle_gamma   90.00
#
_symmetry.space_group_name_H-M   'P 1'
#
loop_
_entity.id
_entity.type
_entity.pdbx_description
1 polymer ?
#
loop_
_entity_poly.entity_id
_entity_poly.type
_entity_poly.pdbx_seq_one_letter_code
_entity_poly.pdbx_strand_id
1 'polypeptide(L)'
;MKKNFILLGVLLALSLSACGSKGTDKSDDKTAKTDSKAKTSIDTTGFLVTSINADIQTADPDKTSKDYMVPLNIFDRLIEVEVKDDGSSELVPSLAKSWDISEDGKVYTLHLQEGVKFSNGADFKSDDVVYSLTRMLGVTGAVNGDFVSQIDGADKVMDGSSKELSGVKAIDDYTVEITLSEPYAGFLACLSASPVCMLDKDTTEAAGDKFGIDPSVTVGTGAFKMAEWTVNDSIVLTKNDTYWGGDVSLPGVLIRVIPDSETRNMMFKNGELDILDFDFMIDYIDTYKKEMPDVLHHTPRVGVTYFTFNENIEPLNNVKVREAVCKAINRQEIIDSLMNGVATIENGIFPRGLIGYDSSLPEIKYDPDGAKALLAEAGYPNGFDMEISVDSSSSDTTKTVLEVIASQLNEVGINATIKNYDESTWLATRKDGTLGSFMSTWTADYNDPDNFIYTFFGNEKNTKQRSLNYPDKAVMDRVSAARTIVNADERMAEYDELEKKIVTEDFAWLPMFSKEHYYGVSKNIEGFKPNWAGISDMRFVGFSKK
;
A
#
# COMPACT_ATOMS: atom_id res chain seq x y z
N MET A 1 29.56 41.34 -28.81
CA MET A 1 29.26 42.65 -28.21
C MET A 1 29.04 42.47 -26.72
N LYS A 2 29.80 43.23 -25.95
CA LYS A 2 29.88 43.23 -24.49
C LYS A 2 28.63 43.84 -23.85
N LYS A 3 28.27 43.36 -22.63
CA LYS A 3 27.83 44.14 -21.44
C LYS A 3 26.79 43.35 -20.64
N ASN A 4 26.65 43.33 -19.35
CA ASN A 4 27.43 43.71 -18.15
C ASN A 4 26.80 42.97 -16.97
N PHE A 5 27.60 42.43 -16.08
CA PHE A 5 27.22 41.99 -14.73
C PHE A 5 26.93 43.21 -13.85
N ILE A 6 25.88 43.12 -13.03
CA ILE A 6 25.71 43.97 -11.85
C ILE A 6 25.52 43.05 -10.64
N LEU A 7 26.54 43.05 -9.80
CA LEU A 7 26.58 42.46 -8.47
C LEU A 7 25.95 43.48 -7.49
N LEU A 8 24.97 43.04 -6.69
CA LEU A 8 24.49 43.84 -5.55
C LEU A 8 24.74 43.02 -4.28
N GLY A 9 25.77 43.41 -3.53
CA GLY A 9 26.07 42.90 -2.21
C GLY A 9 25.26 43.64 -1.16
N VAL A 10 24.67 42.90 -0.22
CA VAL A 10 24.09 43.46 1.00
C VAL A 10 24.94 43.02 2.19
N LEU A 11 25.54 44.01 2.87
CA LEU A 11 26.25 43.85 4.12
C LEU A 11 25.25 43.60 5.27
N LEU A 12 25.50 42.59 6.05
CA LEU A 12 24.86 42.38 7.37
C LEU A 12 25.78 42.90 8.45
N ALA A 13 25.34 43.92 9.19
CA ALA A 13 26.06 44.46 10.34
C ALA A 13 25.70 43.68 11.61
N LEU A 14 26.72 43.10 12.24
CA LEU A 14 26.65 42.54 13.60
C LEU A 14 26.79 43.68 14.63
N SER A 15 25.82 43.82 15.52
CA SER A 15 25.97 44.59 16.75
C SER A 15 26.03 43.66 17.96
N LEU A 16 27.23 43.48 18.51
CA LEU A 16 27.48 42.94 19.86
C LEU A 16 27.20 44.03 20.87
N SER A 17 26.38 43.74 21.85
CA SER A 17 26.34 44.50 23.13
C SER A 17 26.50 43.52 24.25
N ALA A 18 27.68 43.57 24.87
CA ALA A 18 27.96 42.90 26.12
C ALA A 18 27.59 43.82 27.29
N CYS A 19 26.85 43.30 28.27
CA CYS A 19 26.91 43.84 29.64
C CYS A 19 26.66 42.68 30.61
N GLY A 20 27.66 42.41 31.45
CA GLY A 20 27.60 41.42 32.48
C GLY A 20 26.93 41.91 33.74
N SER A 21 26.32 40.98 34.50
CA SER A 21 26.26 41.06 35.94
C SER A 21 26.12 39.62 36.51
N LYS A 22 26.90 39.36 37.54
CA LYS A 22 26.90 38.13 38.36
C LYS A 22 25.61 38.05 39.18
N GLY A 23 24.96 36.90 39.15
CA GLY A 23 23.93 36.52 40.10
C GLY A 23 23.86 35.00 40.16
N THR A 24 24.30 34.42 41.24
CA THR A 24 24.09 33.04 41.63
C THR A 24 22.61 32.82 41.89
N ASP A 25 21.96 31.89 41.19
CA ASP A 25 20.84 31.14 41.78
C ASP A 25 20.57 29.81 41.06
N LYS A 26 20.35 28.84 41.87
CA LYS A 26 19.73 27.52 41.78
C LYS A 26 19.19 27.05 40.43
N SER A 27 19.72 25.93 40.00
CA SER A 27 19.11 25.01 39.05
C SER A 27 17.71 24.57 39.53
N ASP A 28 16.67 25.20 39.02
CA ASP A 28 15.34 24.59 38.93
C ASP A 28 15.26 23.84 37.61
N ASP A 29 15.29 22.54 37.76
CA ASP A 29 14.99 21.56 36.72
C ASP A 29 13.49 21.69 36.37
N LYS A 30 13.18 22.65 35.51
CA LYS A 30 11.88 22.72 34.86
C LYS A 30 11.93 21.78 33.64
N THR A 31 11.63 20.51 33.87
CA THR A 31 11.03 19.64 32.87
C THR A 31 9.89 20.43 32.22
N ALA A 32 10.11 20.87 31.00
CA ALA A 32 9.06 21.41 30.16
C ALA A 32 8.02 20.29 30.01
N LYS A 33 6.90 20.41 30.71
CA LYS A 33 5.70 19.61 30.36
C LYS A 33 5.33 20.05 28.97
N THR A 34 5.68 19.25 28.00
CA THR A 34 5.10 19.32 26.66
C THR A 34 3.60 19.25 26.84
N ASP A 35 2.89 20.25 26.36
CA ASP A 35 1.43 20.28 26.41
C ASP A 35 0.94 19.11 25.58
N SER A 36 0.59 17.99 26.24
CA SER A 36 0.27 16.72 25.59
C SER A 36 -1.13 16.71 24.97
N LYS A 37 -1.88 17.80 25.13
CA LYS A 37 -3.26 17.88 24.63
C LYS A 37 -3.31 18.46 23.20
N ALA A 38 -4.09 17.80 22.35
CA ALA A 38 -4.42 18.31 21.02
C ALA A 38 -5.18 19.64 21.12
N LYS A 39 -4.98 20.51 20.13
CA LYS A 39 -5.74 21.77 19.99
C LYS A 39 -7.01 21.47 19.21
N THR A 40 -8.11 21.26 19.93
CA THR A 40 -9.44 21.04 19.34
C THR A 40 -10.48 21.83 20.11
N SER A 41 -11.52 22.29 19.39
CA SER A 41 -12.69 22.97 19.97
C SER A 41 -13.76 21.98 20.44
N ILE A 42 -13.67 20.71 20.00
CA ILE A 42 -14.61 19.64 20.31
C ILE A 42 -14.20 18.94 21.61
N ASP A 43 -15.17 18.63 22.45
CA ASP A 43 -14.94 17.75 23.61
C ASP A 43 -14.69 16.32 23.15
N THR A 44 -13.43 15.89 23.24
CA THR A 44 -12.99 14.54 22.83
C THR A 44 -12.93 13.56 23.99
N THR A 45 -13.59 13.86 25.11
CA THR A 45 -13.66 12.94 26.25
C THR A 45 -14.34 11.63 25.84
N GLY A 46 -13.63 10.51 26.02
CA GLY A 46 -14.11 9.18 25.62
C GLY A 46 -13.93 8.84 24.16
N PHE A 47 -13.26 9.69 23.37
CA PHE A 47 -12.86 9.32 22.01
C PHE A 47 -11.69 8.35 22.05
N LEU A 48 -11.59 7.51 21.03
CA LEU A 48 -10.37 6.75 20.77
C LEU A 48 -9.29 7.70 20.30
N VAL A 49 -8.08 7.55 20.84
CA VAL A 49 -6.93 8.39 20.48
C VAL A 49 -5.89 7.58 19.73
N THR A 50 -5.54 8.02 18.54
CA THR A 50 -4.46 7.45 17.73
C THR A 50 -3.56 8.54 17.17
N SER A 51 -2.52 8.17 16.42
CA SER A 51 -1.60 9.15 15.84
C SER A 51 -1.15 8.79 14.44
N ILE A 52 -0.80 9.83 13.68
CA ILE A 52 -0.09 9.75 12.40
C ILE A 52 1.24 10.52 12.51
N ASN A 53 2.23 10.12 11.73
CA ASN A 53 3.57 10.71 11.75
C ASN A 53 3.67 12.02 10.95
N ALA A 54 2.75 12.27 10.03
CA ALA A 54 2.66 13.49 9.24
C ALA A 54 1.19 13.83 9.02
N ASP A 55 0.89 15.12 8.88
CA ASP A 55 -0.48 15.55 8.57
C ASP A 55 -0.91 15.12 7.16
N ILE A 56 -2.19 14.90 6.98
CA ILE A 56 -2.76 14.64 5.65
C ILE A 56 -2.68 15.92 4.81
N GLN A 57 -2.61 15.75 3.48
CA GLN A 57 -2.72 16.88 2.55
C GLN A 57 -4.17 17.21 2.23
N THR A 58 -5.00 16.18 2.16
CA THR A 58 -6.43 16.26 1.89
C THR A 58 -7.12 14.97 2.31
N ALA A 59 -8.38 15.04 2.68
CA ALA A 59 -9.28 13.90 2.81
C ALA A 59 -10.03 13.57 1.51
N ASP A 60 -9.75 14.27 0.40
CA ASP A 60 -10.31 13.96 -0.93
C ASP A 60 -9.66 12.67 -1.48
N PRO A 61 -10.41 11.56 -1.58
CA PRO A 61 -9.84 10.27 -1.98
C PRO A 61 -9.32 10.25 -3.42
N ASP A 62 -9.80 11.13 -4.29
CA ASP A 62 -9.34 11.19 -5.68
C ASP A 62 -7.97 11.90 -5.80
N LYS A 63 -7.59 12.73 -4.81
CA LYS A 63 -6.41 13.60 -4.83
C LYS A 63 -5.29 13.16 -3.89
N THR A 64 -5.52 12.19 -2.99
CA THR A 64 -4.46 11.61 -2.16
C THR A 64 -3.96 10.29 -2.75
N SER A 65 -2.65 10.02 -2.61
CA SER A 65 -2.04 8.75 -3.03
C SER A 65 -1.55 7.91 -1.83
N LYS A 66 -1.77 8.35 -0.58
CA LYS A 66 -1.22 7.69 0.61
C LYS A 66 -2.05 7.88 1.88
N ASP A 67 -2.66 8.94 2.17
CA ASP A 67 -3.21 9.29 3.48
C ASP A 67 -4.67 8.80 3.63
N TYR A 68 -4.90 7.48 3.47
CA TYR A 68 -6.25 6.91 3.41
C TYR A 68 -6.92 6.64 4.76
N MET A 69 -6.26 6.84 5.89
CA MET A 69 -6.86 6.57 7.21
C MET A 69 -8.14 7.40 7.45
N VAL A 70 -8.13 8.68 7.08
CA VAL A 70 -9.33 9.53 7.22
C VAL A 70 -10.37 9.15 6.17
N PRO A 71 -10.07 9.08 4.85
CA PRO A 71 -11.03 8.65 3.84
C PRO A 71 -11.68 7.29 4.14
N LEU A 72 -10.91 6.29 4.59
CA LEU A 72 -11.42 4.96 4.89
C LEU A 72 -12.54 4.97 5.94
N ASN A 73 -12.45 5.88 6.91
CA ASN A 73 -13.38 5.95 8.05
C ASN A 73 -14.59 6.88 7.80
N ILE A 74 -14.51 7.78 6.80
CA ILE A 74 -15.60 8.72 6.49
C ILE A 74 -16.33 8.41 5.19
N PHE A 75 -15.76 7.58 4.31
CA PHE A 75 -16.39 7.13 3.06
C PHE A 75 -16.47 5.60 3.02
N ASP A 76 -17.43 5.07 2.26
CA ASP A 76 -17.50 3.66 1.92
C ASP A 76 -17.23 3.46 0.41
N ARG A 77 -16.94 2.20 0.06
CA ARG A 77 -16.71 1.72 -1.30
C ARG A 77 -17.91 0.87 -1.74
N LEU A 78 -17.99 0.58 -3.03
CA LEU A 78 -19.02 -0.33 -3.55
C LEU A 78 -18.81 -1.77 -3.06
N ILE A 79 -17.55 -2.17 -2.96
CA ILE A 79 -17.11 -3.52 -2.60
C ILE A 79 -15.99 -3.41 -1.57
N GLU A 80 -15.86 -4.38 -0.68
CA GLU A 80 -14.79 -4.50 0.30
C GLU A 80 -14.01 -5.80 0.09
N VAL A 81 -12.85 -5.91 0.74
CA VAL A 81 -12.08 -7.15 0.85
C VAL A 81 -12.07 -7.59 2.30
N GLU A 82 -12.44 -8.83 2.55
CA GLU A 82 -12.26 -9.47 3.85
C GLU A 82 -11.02 -10.37 3.83
N VAL A 83 -10.11 -10.12 4.77
CA VAL A 83 -8.95 -10.98 5.02
C VAL A 83 -9.32 -11.98 6.11
N LYS A 84 -9.16 -13.28 5.82
CA LYS A 84 -9.45 -14.39 6.73
C LYS A 84 -8.23 -14.72 7.60
N ASP A 85 -8.47 -15.48 8.67
CA ASP A 85 -7.44 -15.86 9.64
C ASP A 85 -6.32 -16.74 9.02
N ASP A 86 -6.61 -17.46 7.94
CA ASP A 86 -5.64 -18.26 7.21
C ASP A 86 -4.77 -17.44 6.22
N GLY A 87 -5.04 -16.15 6.13
CA GLY A 87 -4.35 -15.22 5.23
C GLY A 87 -4.93 -15.16 3.82
N SER A 88 -5.98 -15.90 3.51
CA SER A 88 -6.72 -15.75 2.26
C SER A 88 -7.62 -14.52 2.30
N SER A 89 -8.04 -14.04 1.13
CA SER A 89 -8.93 -12.88 1.02
C SER A 89 -10.07 -13.16 0.04
N GLU A 90 -11.21 -12.49 0.26
CA GLU A 90 -12.34 -12.52 -0.66
C GLU A 90 -13.02 -11.17 -0.80
N LEU A 91 -13.67 -10.96 -1.95
CA LEU A 91 -14.52 -9.77 -2.17
C LEU A 91 -15.84 -9.96 -1.45
N VAL A 92 -16.25 -8.94 -0.71
CA VAL A 92 -17.51 -8.94 0.04
C VAL A 92 -18.36 -7.71 -0.31
N PRO A 93 -19.71 -7.82 -0.21
CA PRO A 93 -20.61 -6.69 -0.40
C PRO A 93 -20.30 -5.52 0.54
N SER A 94 -20.49 -4.28 0.01
CA SER A 94 -20.50 -3.04 0.79
C SER A 94 -21.68 -2.18 0.33
N LEU A 95 -21.46 -0.98 -0.24
CA LEU A 95 -22.55 -0.17 -0.81
C LEU A 95 -23.28 -0.87 -1.96
N ALA A 96 -22.60 -1.75 -2.70
CA ALA A 96 -23.24 -2.73 -3.57
C ALA A 96 -23.54 -4.00 -2.76
N LYS A 97 -24.83 -4.35 -2.59
CA LYS A 97 -25.29 -5.56 -1.87
C LYS A 97 -25.06 -6.85 -2.66
N SER A 98 -24.98 -6.73 -3.99
CA SER A 98 -24.70 -7.84 -4.92
C SER A 98 -24.35 -7.27 -6.30
N TRP A 99 -23.86 -8.15 -7.18
CA TRP A 99 -23.54 -7.82 -8.56
C TRP A 99 -23.76 -9.01 -9.49
N ASP A 100 -24.02 -8.69 -10.76
CA ASP A 100 -24.06 -9.66 -11.87
C ASP A 100 -22.97 -9.29 -12.89
N ILE A 101 -22.38 -10.30 -13.52
CA ILE A 101 -21.35 -10.12 -14.56
C ILE A 101 -21.85 -10.79 -15.82
N SER A 102 -21.78 -10.10 -16.97
CA SER A 102 -22.14 -10.68 -18.27
C SER A 102 -21.20 -11.83 -18.66
N GLU A 103 -21.67 -12.76 -19.48
CA GLU A 103 -20.89 -13.92 -19.93
C GLU A 103 -19.57 -13.53 -20.62
N ASP A 104 -19.54 -12.38 -21.29
CA ASP A 104 -18.35 -11.84 -21.94
C ASP A 104 -17.42 -11.05 -20.99
N GLY A 105 -17.78 -10.92 -19.71
CA GLY A 105 -16.98 -10.23 -18.70
C GLY A 105 -16.87 -8.72 -18.87
N LYS A 106 -17.70 -8.10 -19.71
CA LYS A 106 -17.64 -6.66 -19.99
C LYS A 106 -18.64 -5.82 -19.23
N VAL A 107 -19.79 -6.38 -18.86
CA VAL A 107 -20.86 -5.62 -18.22
C VAL A 107 -21.03 -6.10 -16.78
N TYR A 108 -20.95 -5.16 -15.85
CA TYR A 108 -21.16 -5.36 -14.42
C TYR A 108 -22.43 -4.61 -14.02
N THR A 109 -23.41 -5.32 -13.49
CA THR A 109 -24.63 -4.72 -12.93
C THR A 109 -24.53 -4.77 -11.42
N LEU A 110 -24.40 -3.62 -10.79
CA LEU A 110 -24.29 -3.49 -9.32
C LEU A 110 -25.65 -3.14 -8.73
N HIS A 111 -26.08 -3.91 -7.74
CA HIS A 111 -27.30 -3.65 -6.97
C HIS A 111 -26.93 -2.97 -5.65
N LEU A 112 -27.32 -1.71 -5.49
CA LEU A 112 -26.93 -0.88 -4.34
C LEU A 112 -27.81 -1.17 -3.11
N GLN A 113 -27.23 -0.91 -1.93
CA GLN A 113 -27.99 -0.88 -0.68
C GLN A 113 -29.02 0.25 -0.71
N GLU A 114 -30.24 -0.05 -0.23
CA GLU A 114 -31.32 0.94 -0.10
C GLU A 114 -31.29 1.61 1.27
N GLY A 115 -31.66 2.88 1.33
CA GLY A 115 -31.77 3.63 2.59
C GLY A 115 -30.44 4.09 3.18
N VAL A 116 -29.34 3.92 2.47
CA VAL A 116 -28.04 4.49 2.85
C VAL A 116 -28.09 6.01 2.76
N LYS A 117 -27.54 6.68 3.77
CA LYS A 117 -27.48 8.14 3.82
C LYS A 117 -26.04 8.62 3.95
N PHE A 118 -25.76 9.71 3.28
CA PHE A 118 -24.58 10.51 3.57
C PHE A 118 -24.70 11.19 4.94
N SER A 119 -23.59 11.59 5.51
CA SER A 119 -23.53 12.22 6.85
C SER A 119 -24.23 13.57 6.95
N ASN A 120 -24.60 14.19 5.83
CA ASN A 120 -25.46 15.40 5.75
C ASN A 120 -26.97 15.06 5.69
N GLY A 121 -27.31 13.76 5.59
CA GLY A 121 -28.69 13.25 5.52
C GLY A 121 -29.22 13.02 4.11
N ALA A 122 -28.48 13.36 3.05
CA ALA A 122 -28.84 13.04 1.66
C ALA A 122 -28.86 11.52 1.43
N ASP A 123 -29.71 11.05 0.53
CA ASP A 123 -29.78 9.63 0.16
C ASP A 123 -28.67 9.29 -0.82
N PHE A 124 -27.97 8.16 -0.59
CA PHE A 124 -27.03 7.60 -1.54
C PHE A 124 -27.78 6.87 -2.65
N LYS A 125 -27.45 7.17 -3.92
CA LYS A 125 -28.09 6.63 -5.09
C LYS A 125 -27.10 6.32 -6.22
N SER A 126 -27.61 5.71 -7.28
CA SER A 126 -26.83 5.35 -8.47
C SER A 126 -26.16 6.55 -9.17
N ASP A 127 -26.78 7.74 -9.13
CA ASP A 127 -26.19 8.97 -9.69
C ASP A 127 -24.89 9.38 -8.95
N ASP A 128 -24.78 9.09 -7.65
CA ASP A 128 -23.56 9.34 -6.88
C ASP A 128 -22.42 8.41 -7.30
N VAL A 129 -22.75 7.17 -7.68
CA VAL A 129 -21.77 6.22 -8.25
C VAL A 129 -21.25 6.71 -9.59
N VAL A 130 -22.18 7.10 -10.50
CA VAL A 130 -21.82 7.67 -11.82
C VAL A 130 -20.90 8.88 -11.63
N TYR A 131 -21.27 9.76 -10.71
CA TYR A 131 -20.49 10.94 -10.39
C TYR A 131 -19.10 10.60 -9.84
N SER A 132 -19.02 9.73 -8.83
CA SER A 132 -17.78 9.37 -8.15
C SER A 132 -16.75 8.78 -9.11
N LEU A 133 -17.18 7.79 -9.93
CA LEU A 133 -16.29 7.15 -10.90
C LEU A 133 -15.85 8.11 -12.02
N THR A 134 -16.74 9.00 -12.47
CA THR A 134 -16.40 10.04 -13.45
C THR A 134 -15.42 11.06 -12.88
N ARG A 135 -15.63 11.50 -11.63
CA ARG A 135 -14.79 12.50 -10.96
C ARG A 135 -13.38 11.97 -10.72
N MET A 136 -13.23 10.71 -10.33
CA MET A 136 -11.94 10.07 -10.12
C MET A 136 -11.04 10.10 -11.37
N LEU A 137 -11.64 10.08 -12.58
CA LEU A 137 -10.90 10.18 -13.84
C LEU A 137 -10.61 11.63 -14.25
N GLY A 138 -11.52 12.57 -13.96
CA GLY A 138 -11.53 13.89 -14.61
C GLY A 138 -11.30 15.09 -13.69
N VAL A 139 -11.29 14.93 -12.36
CA VAL A 139 -11.07 16.08 -11.48
C VAL A 139 -9.61 16.55 -11.55
N THR A 140 -9.42 17.86 -11.58
CA THR A 140 -8.08 18.45 -11.59
C THR A 140 -7.29 18.01 -10.35
N GLY A 141 -6.13 17.40 -10.59
CA GLY A 141 -5.28 16.85 -9.52
C GLY A 141 -5.65 15.42 -9.11
N ALA A 142 -6.51 14.72 -9.86
CA ALA A 142 -6.75 13.30 -9.66
C ALA A 142 -5.45 12.48 -9.84
N VAL A 143 -5.25 11.53 -8.94
CA VAL A 143 -4.06 10.65 -8.93
C VAL A 143 -4.43 9.16 -8.97
N ASN A 144 -5.71 8.83 -8.89
CA ASN A 144 -6.22 7.47 -8.72
C ASN A 144 -7.09 6.98 -9.90
N GLY A 145 -7.10 7.67 -11.03
CA GLY A 145 -7.92 7.32 -12.19
C GLY A 145 -7.62 5.93 -12.79
N ASP A 146 -6.41 5.40 -12.56
CA ASP A 146 -6.00 4.09 -13.08
C ASP A 146 -6.87 2.94 -12.55
N PHE A 147 -7.43 3.06 -11.33
CA PHE A 147 -8.32 2.04 -10.75
C PHE A 147 -9.61 1.81 -11.55
N VAL A 148 -10.06 2.81 -12.29
CA VAL A 148 -11.31 2.76 -13.07
C VAL A 148 -11.11 3.07 -14.55
N SER A 149 -9.85 3.07 -15.02
CA SER A 149 -9.48 3.35 -16.40
C SER A 149 -9.95 2.29 -17.42
N GLN A 150 -10.36 1.11 -16.94
CA GLN A 150 -10.90 0.03 -17.75
C GLN A 150 -12.35 0.28 -18.21
N ILE A 151 -13.03 1.25 -17.59
CA ILE A 151 -14.41 1.60 -17.94
C ILE A 151 -14.45 2.24 -19.35
N ASP A 152 -15.43 1.86 -20.16
CA ASP A 152 -15.58 2.40 -21.52
C ASP A 152 -15.74 3.93 -21.49
N GLY A 153 -14.92 4.61 -22.28
CA GLY A 153 -14.85 6.08 -22.33
C GLY A 153 -14.02 6.76 -21.26
N ALA A 154 -13.34 5.99 -20.38
CA ALA A 154 -12.44 6.55 -19.36
C ALA A 154 -11.31 7.40 -19.96
N ASP A 155 -10.74 6.95 -21.09
CA ASP A 155 -9.72 7.66 -21.84
C ASP A 155 -10.13 9.10 -22.22
N LYS A 156 -11.39 9.27 -22.64
CA LYS A 156 -11.96 10.57 -23.03
C LYS A 156 -12.19 11.50 -21.85
N VAL A 157 -12.48 10.95 -20.67
CA VAL A 157 -12.60 11.75 -19.45
C VAL A 157 -11.22 12.17 -18.98
N MET A 158 -10.25 11.26 -18.99
CA MET A 158 -8.87 11.51 -18.56
C MET A 158 -8.15 12.54 -19.47
N ASP A 159 -8.40 12.51 -20.77
CA ASP A 159 -7.81 13.49 -21.72
C ASP A 159 -8.61 14.80 -21.82
N GLY A 160 -9.77 14.89 -21.13
CA GLY A 160 -10.62 16.07 -21.07
C GLY A 160 -11.52 16.26 -22.30
N SER A 161 -11.57 15.32 -23.25
CA SER A 161 -12.43 15.38 -24.43
C SER A 161 -13.90 15.08 -24.11
N SER A 162 -14.18 14.42 -22.99
CA SER A 162 -15.52 14.22 -22.43
C SER A 162 -15.57 14.61 -20.95
N LYS A 163 -16.75 15.05 -20.51
CA LYS A 163 -17.07 15.22 -19.09
C LYS A 163 -17.94 14.07 -18.55
N GLU A 164 -18.40 13.20 -19.43
CA GLU A 164 -19.28 12.08 -19.11
C GLU A 164 -18.54 10.77 -19.35
N LEU A 165 -18.64 9.86 -18.40
CA LEU A 165 -18.11 8.51 -18.48
C LEU A 165 -19.17 7.59 -19.12
N SER A 166 -19.03 7.33 -20.42
CA SER A 166 -20.05 6.62 -21.22
C SER A 166 -20.33 5.19 -20.74
N GLY A 167 -19.35 4.55 -20.12
CA GLY A 167 -19.44 3.19 -19.62
C GLY A 167 -20.16 3.04 -18.29
N VAL A 168 -20.59 4.11 -17.61
CA VAL A 168 -21.34 4.02 -16.34
C VAL A 168 -22.72 4.63 -16.50
N LYS A 169 -23.76 3.87 -16.11
CA LYS A 169 -25.15 4.30 -16.23
C LYS A 169 -25.94 3.98 -14.97
N ALA A 170 -26.66 4.96 -14.47
CA ALA A 170 -27.75 4.75 -13.51
C ALA A 170 -28.96 4.16 -14.28
N ILE A 171 -29.32 2.92 -13.97
CA ILE A 171 -30.48 2.24 -14.57
C ILE A 171 -31.75 2.64 -13.80
N ASP A 172 -31.65 2.69 -12.50
CA ASP A 172 -32.64 3.22 -11.57
C ASP A 172 -31.93 3.75 -10.32
N ASP A 173 -32.66 4.18 -9.29
CA ASP A 173 -32.08 4.78 -8.06
C ASP A 173 -31.05 3.87 -7.36
N TYR A 174 -31.12 2.54 -7.55
CA TYR A 174 -30.30 1.55 -6.83
C TYR A 174 -29.66 0.49 -7.73
N THR A 175 -29.63 0.73 -9.03
CA THR A 175 -28.98 -0.17 -10.00
C THR A 175 -28.04 0.62 -10.90
N VAL A 176 -26.78 0.22 -10.93
CA VAL A 176 -25.75 0.81 -11.80
C VAL A 176 -25.22 -0.24 -12.75
N GLU A 177 -25.20 0.09 -14.04
CA GLU A 177 -24.53 -0.70 -15.08
C GLU A 177 -23.18 -0.07 -15.41
N ILE A 178 -22.11 -0.88 -15.34
CA ILE A 178 -20.75 -0.49 -15.70
C ILE A 178 -20.29 -1.37 -16.85
N THR A 179 -19.95 -0.74 -17.99
CA THR A 179 -19.41 -1.41 -19.17
C THR A 179 -17.91 -1.14 -19.27
N LEU A 180 -17.12 -2.18 -19.40
CA LEU A 180 -15.68 -2.10 -19.62
C LEU A 180 -15.35 -2.07 -21.12
N SER A 181 -14.27 -1.40 -21.49
CA SER A 181 -13.75 -1.37 -22.87
C SER A 181 -13.30 -2.77 -23.32
N GLU A 182 -12.67 -3.54 -22.41
CA GLU A 182 -12.29 -4.94 -22.61
C GLU A 182 -12.66 -5.75 -21.35
N PRO A 183 -12.84 -7.10 -21.47
CA PRO A 183 -13.11 -7.93 -20.31
C PRO A 183 -11.97 -7.83 -19.29
N TYR A 184 -12.32 -7.63 -18.03
CA TYR A 184 -11.32 -7.55 -16.96
C TYR A 184 -11.87 -8.09 -15.62
N ALA A 185 -11.53 -9.32 -15.30
CA ALA A 185 -12.05 -10.00 -14.10
C ALA A 185 -11.57 -9.40 -12.77
N GLY A 186 -10.44 -8.67 -12.75
CA GLY A 186 -9.94 -7.93 -11.58
C GLY A 186 -10.69 -6.62 -11.29
N PHE A 187 -11.70 -6.25 -12.08
CA PHE A 187 -12.39 -4.96 -11.95
C PHE A 187 -13.07 -4.76 -10.60
N LEU A 188 -13.73 -5.81 -10.07
CA LEU A 188 -14.36 -5.70 -8.73
C LEU A 188 -13.34 -5.45 -7.62
N ALA A 189 -12.15 -6.03 -7.72
CA ALA A 189 -11.07 -5.75 -6.78
C ALA A 189 -10.57 -4.29 -6.89
N CYS A 190 -10.54 -3.73 -8.10
CA CYS A 190 -10.27 -2.30 -8.27
C CYS A 190 -11.32 -1.43 -7.57
N LEU A 191 -12.60 -1.81 -7.61
CA LEU A 191 -13.69 -1.10 -6.92
C LEU A 191 -13.62 -1.20 -5.38
N SER A 192 -12.82 -2.12 -4.84
CA SER A 192 -12.57 -2.27 -3.39
C SER A 192 -11.33 -1.51 -2.91
N ALA A 193 -10.55 -0.92 -3.81
CA ALA A 193 -9.35 -0.19 -3.47
C ALA A 193 -9.66 1.04 -2.61
N SER A 194 -8.78 1.36 -1.66
CA SER A 194 -8.99 2.42 -0.67
C SER A 194 -9.40 3.78 -1.25
N PRO A 195 -8.91 4.25 -2.43
CA PRO A 195 -9.33 5.51 -3.01
C PRO A 195 -10.70 5.48 -3.70
N VAL A 196 -11.25 4.30 -4.04
CA VAL A 196 -12.49 4.20 -4.82
C VAL A 196 -13.72 4.40 -3.93
N CYS A 197 -13.83 5.60 -3.38
CA CYS A 197 -14.87 6.01 -2.44
C CYS A 197 -16.09 6.59 -3.17
N MET A 198 -17.28 6.39 -2.61
CA MET A 198 -18.51 6.99 -3.13
C MET A 198 -18.77 8.35 -2.47
N LEU A 199 -19.04 9.36 -3.28
CA LEU A 199 -19.15 10.76 -2.91
C LEU A 199 -20.57 11.28 -3.15
N ASP A 200 -21.05 12.15 -2.26
CA ASP A 200 -22.30 12.93 -2.47
C ASP A 200 -22.05 13.94 -3.61
N LYS A 201 -22.68 13.71 -4.75
CA LYS A 201 -22.54 14.53 -5.94
C LYS A 201 -22.78 16.00 -5.67
N ASP A 202 -23.98 16.32 -5.13
CA ASP A 202 -24.42 17.70 -4.99
C ASP A 202 -23.53 18.50 -4.02
N THR A 203 -23.16 17.88 -2.90
CA THR A 203 -22.30 18.51 -1.89
C THR A 203 -20.87 18.65 -2.41
N THR A 204 -20.33 17.64 -3.07
CA THR A 204 -18.96 17.67 -3.58
C THR A 204 -18.81 18.70 -4.71
N GLU A 205 -19.78 18.78 -5.63
CA GLU A 205 -19.78 19.81 -6.69
C GLU A 205 -19.89 21.21 -6.11
N ALA A 206 -20.77 21.43 -5.13
CA ALA A 206 -20.95 22.71 -4.47
C ALA A 206 -19.71 23.13 -3.65
N ALA A 207 -19.01 22.18 -3.06
CA ALA A 207 -17.80 22.43 -2.26
C ALA A 207 -16.60 22.82 -3.13
N GLY A 208 -16.48 22.27 -4.34
CA GLY A 208 -15.34 22.51 -5.23
C GLY A 208 -14.00 22.20 -4.56
N ASP A 209 -13.06 23.15 -4.57
CA ASP A 209 -11.72 22.97 -3.98
C ASP A 209 -11.73 22.88 -2.43
N LYS A 210 -12.86 23.12 -1.77
CA LYS A 210 -12.98 22.93 -0.32
C LYS A 210 -13.21 21.47 0.08
N PHE A 211 -13.70 20.64 -0.84
CA PHE A 211 -13.91 19.22 -0.58
C PHE A 211 -12.59 18.54 -0.20
N GLY A 212 -12.61 17.75 0.88
CA GLY A 212 -11.42 17.12 1.43
C GLY A 212 -10.52 18.04 2.29
N ILE A 213 -10.84 19.36 2.37
CA ILE A 213 -10.09 20.34 3.17
C ILE A 213 -10.97 20.94 4.28
N ASP A 214 -12.20 21.29 3.95
CA ASP A 214 -13.17 21.86 4.90
C ASP A 214 -14.08 20.73 5.44
N PRO A 215 -14.01 20.42 6.75
CA PRO A 215 -14.82 19.36 7.36
C PRO A 215 -16.33 19.55 7.14
N SER A 216 -16.81 20.79 7.05
CA SER A 216 -18.24 21.09 6.92
C SER A 216 -18.85 20.67 5.58
N VAL A 217 -18.03 20.46 4.56
CA VAL A 217 -18.42 20.04 3.20
C VAL A 217 -17.78 18.74 2.74
N THR A 218 -16.99 18.08 3.60
CA THR A 218 -16.40 16.77 3.36
C THR A 218 -17.36 15.70 3.90
N VAL A 219 -18.25 15.23 3.04
CA VAL A 219 -19.42 14.40 3.38
C VAL A 219 -19.26 13.01 2.74
N GLY A 220 -19.47 11.96 3.53
CA GLY A 220 -19.42 10.57 3.10
C GLY A 220 -20.47 9.70 3.77
N THR A 221 -20.54 8.43 3.40
CA THR A 221 -21.48 7.42 3.95
C THR A 221 -20.89 6.66 5.14
N GLY A 222 -19.61 6.85 5.47
CA GLY A 222 -18.87 6.05 6.43
C GLY A 222 -19.32 6.16 7.87
N ALA A 223 -18.71 5.35 8.73
CA ALA A 223 -19.04 5.23 10.16
C ALA A 223 -18.79 6.51 10.95
N PHE A 224 -17.90 7.37 10.45
CA PHE A 224 -17.56 8.65 11.08
C PHE A 224 -17.74 9.82 10.10
N LYS A 225 -17.77 11.03 10.67
CA LYS A 225 -17.76 12.31 9.97
C LYS A 225 -16.51 13.07 10.37
N MET A 226 -15.84 13.73 9.42
CA MET A 226 -14.79 14.68 9.72
C MET A 226 -15.43 15.91 10.37
N ALA A 227 -15.07 16.18 11.63
CA ALA A 227 -15.70 17.25 12.40
C ALA A 227 -14.77 18.46 12.58
N GLU A 228 -13.47 18.25 12.73
CA GLU A 228 -12.46 19.30 12.86
C GLU A 228 -11.13 18.83 12.30
N TRP A 229 -10.39 19.73 11.66
CA TRP A 229 -9.00 19.53 11.26
C TRP A 229 -8.18 20.74 11.65
N THR A 230 -7.29 20.57 12.61
CA THR A 230 -6.30 21.55 13.01
C THR A 230 -4.94 21.16 12.40
N VAL A 231 -4.53 21.89 11.37
CA VAL A 231 -3.35 21.55 10.56
C VAL A 231 -2.10 21.39 11.43
N ASN A 232 -1.37 20.28 11.20
CA ASN A 232 -0.18 19.84 11.94
C ASN A 232 -0.41 19.61 13.45
N ASP A 233 -1.65 19.39 13.88
CA ASP A 233 -1.97 19.10 15.27
C ASP A 233 -2.90 17.89 15.41
N SER A 234 -4.11 17.97 14.83
CA SER A 234 -5.10 16.90 15.02
C SER A 234 -6.24 16.92 13.99
N ILE A 235 -6.83 15.75 13.78
CA ILE A 235 -8.07 15.55 13.05
C ILE A 235 -9.06 14.88 14.00
N VAL A 236 -10.27 15.41 14.06
CA VAL A 236 -11.37 14.89 14.90
C VAL A 236 -12.43 14.29 14.02
N LEU A 237 -12.67 13.01 14.20
CA LEU A 237 -13.79 12.30 13.59
C LEU A 237 -14.86 12.08 14.66
N THR A 238 -16.12 12.38 14.36
CA THR A 238 -17.28 12.10 15.23
C THR A 238 -18.15 11.00 14.63
N LYS A 239 -18.80 10.21 15.47
CA LYS A 239 -19.74 9.17 15.05
C LYS A 239 -20.74 9.71 14.02
N ASN A 240 -21.00 8.95 12.99
CA ASN A 240 -22.10 9.15 12.07
C ASN A 240 -23.34 8.41 12.59
N ASP A 241 -24.30 9.15 13.19
CA ASP A 241 -25.50 8.57 13.80
C ASP A 241 -26.43 7.90 12.76
N THR A 242 -26.24 8.19 11.48
CA THR A 242 -27.01 7.62 10.37
C THR A 242 -26.27 6.54 9.61
N TYR A 243 -25.19 6.00 10.19
CA TYR A 243 -24.39 4.97 9.53
C TYR A 243 -25.20 3.72 9.22
N TRP A 244 -25.19 3.31 7.98
CA TRP A 244 -25.99 2.20 7.44
C TRP A 244 -25.46 0.81 7.84
N GLY A 245 -24.13 0.70 8.07
CA GLY A 245 -23.42 -0.57 8.32
C GLY A 245 -23.56 -1.08 9.76
N GLY A 246 -24.41 -0.51 10.59
CA GLY A 246 -24.69 -0.94 11.94
C GLY A 246 -24.28 0.04 13.04
N ASP A 247 -24.29 -0.42 14.30
CA ASP A 247 -23.97 0.43 15.44
C ASP A 247 -22.45 0.66 15.57
N VAL A 248 -22.06 1.92 15.58
CA VAL A 248 -20.68 2.36 15.83
C VAL A 248 -20.52 2.59 17.33
N SER A 249 -19.63 1.83 17.97
CA SER A 249 -19.47 1.86 19.44
C SER A 249 -18.73 3.10 19.93
N LEU A 250 -17.80 3.65 19.13
CA LEU A 250 -17.02 4.83 19.50
C LEU A 250 -17.82 6.12 19.29
N PRO A 251 -17.79 7.06 20.24
CA PRO A 251 -18.37 8.41 20.03
C PRO A 251 -17.57 9.23 19.02
N GLY A 252 -16.28 8.90 18.81
CA GLY A 252 -15.40 9.54 17.86
C GLY A 252 -13.96 9.04 17.95
N VAL A 253 -13.12 9.56 17.06
CA VAL A 253 -11.69 9.27 16.98
C VAL A 253 -10.93 10.59 16.94
N LEU A 254 -9.93 10.73 17.80
CA LEU A 254 -8.96 11.82 17.78
C LEU A 254 -7.65 11.31 17.17
N ILE A 255 -7.33 11.77 15.98
CA ILE A 255 -6.09 11.46 15.27
C ILE A 255 -5.10 12.59 15.53
N ARG A 256 -4.01 12.33 16.21
CA ARG A 256 -2.97 13.31 16.53
C ARG A 256 -1.84 13.27 15.52
N VAL A 257 -1.36 14.43 15.09
CA VAL A 257 -0.18 14.54 14.23
C VAL A 257 1.07 14.62 15.12
N ILE A 258 1.82 13.53 15.19
CA ILE A 258 3.01 13.42 16.05
C ILE A 258 4.17 12.84 15.24
N PRO A 259 5.05 13.68 14.67
CA PRO A 259 6.16 13.21 13.83
C PRO A 259 7.20 12.35 14.58
N ASP A 260 7.47 12.68 15.83
CA ASP A 260 8.51 12.03 16.63
C ASP A 260 8.08 10.66 17.14
N SER A 261 8.81 9.62 16.75
CA SER A 261 8.51 8.21 17.07
C SER A 261 8.66 7.90 18.56
N GLU A 262 9.64 8.51 19.24
CA GLU A 262 9.82 8.31 20.67
C GLU A 262 8.66 8.88 21.48
N THR A 263 8.20 10.07 21.08
CA THR A 263 7.00 10.70 21.67
C THR A 263 5.76 9.80 21.49
N ARG A 264 5.52 9.27 20.29
CA ARG A 264 4.39 8.35 20.04
C ARG A 264 4.48 7.10 20.92
N ASN A 265 5.67 6.50 21.00
CA ASN A 265 5.92 5.33 21.84
C ASN A 265 5.67 5.62 23.32
N MET A 266 6.17 6.75 23.84
CA MET A 266 5.94 7.14 25.24
C MET A 266 4.46 7.41 25.52
N MET A 267 3.76 8.08 24.63
CA MET A 267 2.33 8.37 24.78
C MET A 267 1.49 7.08 24.81
N PHE A 268 1.79 6.11 23.96
CA PHE A 268 1.12 4.81 24.00
C PHE A 268 1.40 4.07 25.31
N LYS A 269 2.65 4.00 25.75
CA LYS A 269 3.01 3.38 27.04
C LYS A 269 2.37 4.06 28.26
N ASN A 270 2.11 5.36 28.17
CA ASN A 270 1.43 6.14 29.21
C ASN A 270 -0.10 6.07 29.14
N GLY A 271 -0.68 5.42 28.09
CA GLY A 271 -2.13 5.35 27.88
C GLY A 271 -2.73 6.66 27.33
N GLU A 272 -1.92 7.49 26.68
CA GLU A 272 -2.36 8.72 26.00
C GLU A 272 -2.70 8.46 24.53
N LEU A 273 -2.31 7.31 23.97
CA LEU A 273 -2.74 6.74 22.70
C LEU A 273 -3.37 5.37 22.96
N ASP A 274 -4.49 5.09 22.32
CA ASP A 274 -5.16 3.79 22.36
C ASP A 274 -4.65 2.84 21.28
N ILE A 275 -4.27 3.38 20.12
CA ILE A 275 -3.68 2.64 19.00
C ILE A 275 -2.41 3.35 18.55
N LEU A 276 -1.36 2.55 18.29
CA LEU A 276 -0.07 2.98 17.77
C LEU A 276 0.29 2.15 16.54
N ASP A 277 0.49 2.80 15.41
CA ASP A 277 1.00 2.18 14.19
C ASP A 277 2.53 2.14 14.20
N PHE A 278 3.12 0.95 13.98
CA PHE A 278 4.57 0.75 13.96
C PHE A 278 5.19 0.84 12.55
N ASP A 279 4.46 1.23 11.50
CA ASP A 279 4.98 1.20 10.12
C ASP A 279 6.32 1.96 9.96
N PHE A 280 6.50 3.06 10.69
CA PHE A 280 7.76 3.82 10.74
C PHE A 280 8.51 3.69 12.07
N MET A 281 8.26 2.61 12.83
CA MET A 281 8.76 2.40 14.19
C MET A 281 9.19 0.95 14.44
N ILE A 282 9.69 0.27 13.42
CA ILE A 282 10.00 -1.17 13.47
C ILE A 282 11.02 -1.53 14.57
N ASP A 283 11.91 -0.62 14.92
CA ASP A 283 12.94 -0.84 15.98
C ASP A 283 12.33 -1.04 17.37
N TYR A 284 11.08 -0.60 17.59
CA TYR A 284 10.40 -0.80 18.87
C TYR A 284 9.73 -2.17 18.98
N ILE A 285 9.46 -2.86 17.88
CA ILE A 285 8.66 -4.10 17.84
C ILE A 285 9.27 -5.17 18.72
N ASP A 286 10.59 -5.36 18.70
CA ASP A 286 11.28 -6.33 19.54
C ASP A 286 11.09 -6.08 21.04
N THR A 287 11.07 -4.82 21.46
CA THR A 287 10.77 -4.43 22.84
C THR A 287 9.35 -4.81 23.20
N TYR A 288 8.38 -4.53 22.31
CA TYR A 288 6.97 -4.88 22.55
C TYR A 288 6.74 -6.40 22.56
N LYS A 289 7.39 -7.15 21.68
CA LYS A 289 7.34 -8.63 21.69
C LYS A 289 7.78 -9.20 23.05
N LYS A 290 8.78 -8.58 23.69
CA LYS A 290 9.35 -9.04 24.96
C LYS A 290 8.60 -8.52 26.19
N GLU A 291 8.24 -7.25 26.20
CA GLU A 291 7.74 -6.55 27.39
C GLU A 291 6.21 -6.42 27.41
N MET A 292 5.58 -6.32 26.24
CA MET A 292 4.15 -6.03 26.10
C MET A 292 3.48 -6.86 24.98
N PRO A 293 3.67 -8.20 24.93
CA PRO A 293 3.16 -9.02 23.84
C PRO A 293 1.62 -8.96 23.69
N ASP A 294 0.91 -8.77 24.80
CA ASP A 294 -0.56 -8.77 24.83
C ASP A 294 -1.20 -7.53 24.15
N VAL A 295 -0.42 -6.50 23.85
CA VAL A 295 -0.90 -5.29 23.16
C VAL A 295 -0.37 -5.22 21.73
N LEU A 296 0.49 -6.15 21.33
CA LEU A 296 1.07 -6.17 20.00
C LEU A 296 0.23 -7.02 19.06
N HIS A 297 -0.36 -6.39 18.08
CA HIS A 297 -1.15 -7.01 17.01
C HIS A 297 -0.39 -6.89 15.70
N HIS A 298 -0.59 -7.82 14.79
CA HIS A 298 -0.04 -7.74 13.44
C HIS A 298 -0.99 -8.33 12.40
N THR A 299 -0.82 -7.90 11.16
CA THR A 299 -1.54 -8.40 9.99
C THR A 299 -0.57 -8.49 8.82
N PRO A 300 -0.77 -9.41 7.87
CA PRO A 300 0.02 -9.44 6.66
C PRO A 300 0.01 -8.11 5.91
N ARG A 301 1.15 -7.67 5.42
CA ARG A 301 1.22 -6.63 4.41
C ARG A 301 1.06 -7.29 3.05
N VAL A 302 0.02 -6.88 2.28
CA VAL A 302 -0.21 -7.45 0.95
C VAL A 302 0.84 -6.92 -0.02
N GLY A 303 2.03 -7.48 0.09
CA GLY A 303 3.19 -7.09 -0.69
C GLY A 303 4.33 -8.08 -0.53
N VAL A 304 5.15 -8.24 -1.56
CA VAL A 304 6.28 -9.17 -1.58
C VAL A 304 7.57 -8.44 -1.93
N THR A 305 8.60 -8.68 -1.13
CA THR A 305 9.98 -8.34 -1.48
C THR A 305 10.55 -9.49 -2.29
N TYR A 306 11.18 -9.17 -3.39
CA TYR A 306 11.65 -10.15 -4.37
C TYR A 306 13.05 -9.81 -4.88
N PHE A 307 13.79 -10.83 -5.31
CA PHE A 307 15.06 -10.69 -5.99
C PHE A 307 14.92 -11.11 -7.46
N THR A 308 15.41 -10.27 -8.37
CA THR A 308 15.19 -10.43 -9.82
C THR A 308 16.39 -11.00 -10.56
N PHE A 309 16.07 -11.57 -11.73
CA PHE A 309 17.03 -11.97 -12.74
C PHE A 309 16.72 -11.25 -14.05
N ASN A 310 17.74 -10.68 -14.68
CA ASN A 310 17.62 -10.18 -16.05
C ASN A 310 18.03 -11.28 -17.02
N GLU A 311 17.07 -11.94 -17.66
CA GLU A 311 17.32 -13.10 -18.51
C GLU A 311 18.00 -12.76 -19.84
N ASN A 312 18.20 -11.48 -20.17
CA ASN A 312 19.06 -11.07 -21.28
C ASN A 312 20.55 -11.00 -20.93
N ILE A 313 20.91 -11.19 -19.65
CA ILE A 313 22.31 -11.14 -19.18
C ILE A 313 22.82 -12.55 -18.93
N GLU A 314 23.85 -12.98 -19.66
CA GLU A 314 24.54 -14.26 -19.38
C GLU A 314 25.27 -14.22 -18.04
N PRO A 315 25.21 -15.31 -17.25
CA PRO A 315 24.57 -16.59 -17.54
C PRO A 315 23.14 -16.72 -16.96
N LEU A 316 22.48 -15.62 -16.59
CA LEU A 316 21.12 -15.62 -15.98
C LEU A 316 20.03 -16.07 -16.96
N ASN A 317 20.31 -16.17 -18.25
CA ASN A 317 19.45 -16.82 -19.25
C ASN A 317 19.34 -18.35 -19.08
N ASN A 318 20.19 -18.96 -18.27
CA ASN A 318 20.19 -20.40 -17.97
C ASN A 318 19.38 -20.66 -16.69
N VAL A 319 18.30 -21.44 -16.78
CA VAL A 319 17.42 -21.76 -15.66
C VAL A 319 18.17 -22.43 -14.49
N LYS A 320 19.16 -23.32 -14.76
CA LYS A 320 19.97 -23.95 -13.70
C LYS A 320 20.80 -22.93 -12.91
N VAL A 321 21.26 -21.88 -13.59
CA VAL A 321 21.98 -20.79 -12.93
C VAL A 321 21.04 -19.99 -12.03
N ARG A 322 19.84 -19.66 -12.50
CA ARG A 322 18.85 -18.98 -11.68
C ARG A 322 18.41 -19.82 -10.46
N GLU A 323 18.17 -21.13 -10.68
CA GLU A 323 17.90 -22.06 -9.57
C GLU A 323 19.04 -22.09 -8.56
N ALA A 324 20.30 -22.12 -9.02
CA ALA A 324 21.46 -22.10 -8.15
C ALA A 324 21.54 -20.81 -7.31
N VAL A 325 21.28 -19.64 -7.92
CA VAL A 325 21.23 -18.37 -7.19
C VAL A 325 20.12 -18.40 -6.15
N CYS A 326 18.92 -18.88 -6.50
CA CYS A 326 17.81 -19.01 -5.57
C CYS A 326 18.16 -19.89 -4.36
N LYS A 327 18.80 -21.04 -4.58
CA LYS A 327 19.21 -21.99 -3.52
C LYS A 327 20.39 -21.49 -2.68
N ALA A 328 21.20 -20.57 -3.20
CA ALA A 328 22.33 -19.99 -2.49
C ALA A 328 21.92 -18.91 -1.49
N ILE A 329 20.69 -18.37 -1.56
CA ILE A 329 20.23 -17.29 -0.71
C ILE A 329 19.46 -17.85 0.50
N ASN A 330 19.98 -17.63 1.70
CA ASN A 330 19.34 -18.02 2.97
C ASN A 330 18.36 -16.93 3.44
N ARG A 331 17.13 -17.00 2.94
CA ARG A 331 16.08 -16.02 3.25
C ARG A 331 15.74 -15.96 4.75
N GLN A 332 15.76 -17.13 5.43
CA GLN A 332 15.45 -17.19 6.87
C GLN A 332 16.52 -16.45 7.70
N GLU A 333 17.81 -16.64 7.39
CA GLU A 333 18.89 -15.95 8.07
C GLU A 333 18.78 -14.42 7.91
N ILE A 334 18.41 -13.95 6.71
CA ILE A 334 18.18 -12.52 6.44
C ILE A 334 17.05 -12.00 7.32
N ILE A 335 15.93 -12.72 7.42
CA ILE A 335 14.79 -12.34 8.25
C ILE A 335 15.18 -12.29 9.74
N ASP A 336 15.83 -13.33 10.23
CA ASP A 336 16.16 -13.47 11.64
C ASP A 336 17.19 -12.42 12.10
N SER A 337 18.17 -12.11 11.24
CA SER A 337 19.28 -11.21 11.59
C SER A 337 19.04 -9.73 11.28
N LEU A 338 18.23 -9.41 10.27
CA LEU A 338 18.11 -8.04 9.76
C LEU A 338 16.67 -7.48 9.81
N MET A 339 15.64 -8.35 9.96
CA MET A 339 14.26 -7.92 9.95
C MET A 339 13.59 -7.98 11.32
N ASN A 340 14.34 -8.23 12.40
CA ASN A 340 13.79 -8.34 13.76
C ASN A 340 12.58 -9.28 13.87
N GLY A 341 12.49 -10.31 12.99
CA GLY A 341 11.36 -11.22 12.90
C GLY A 341 10.02 -10.56 12.50
N VAL A 342 10.06 -9.40 11.83
CA VAL A 342 8.85 -8.69 11.34
C VAL A 342 8.52 -9.03 9.88
N ALA A 343 9.15 -10.07 9.34
CA ALA A 343 8.91 -10.56 8.00
C ALA A 343 8.69 -12.07 8.02
N THR A 344 8.01 -12.57 7.00
CA THR A 344 7.78 -14.00 6.80
C THR A 344 8.19 -14.36 5.38
N ILE A 345 8.82 -15.54 5.19
CA ILE A 345 9.18 -16.03 3.86
C ILE A 345 7.93 -16.13 3.00
N GLU A 346 8.00 -15.59 1.79
CA GLU A 346 7.03 -15.83 0.74
C GLU A 346 7.58 -16.88 -0.25
N ASN A 347 6.70 -17.77 -0.69
CA ASN A 347 7.07 -18.83 -1.62
C ASN A 347 6.64 -18.53 -3.06
N GLY A 348 5.76 -17.55 -3.24
CA GLY A 348 5.19 -17.18 -4.52
C GLY A 348 5.24 -15.69 -4.82
N ILE A 349 4.64 -15.34 -5.94
CA ILE A 349 4.42 -13.96 -6.39
C ILE A 349 3.29 -13.33 -5.57
N PHE A 350 2.31 -14.15 -5.17
CA PHE A 350 1.12 -13.72 -4.45
C PHE A 350 1.36 -13.81 -2.95
N PRO A 351 1.46 -12.65 -2.24
CA PRO A 351 1.70 -12.65 -0.80
C PRO A 351 0.43 -13.02 -0.02
N ARG A 352 0.61 -13.40 1.24
CA ARG A 352 -0.51 -13.56 2.19
C ARG A 352 -1.35 -12.29 2.27
N GLY A 353 -2.67 -12.47 2.34
CA GLY A 353 -3.65 -11.39 2.32
C GLY A 353 -4.09 -10.96 0.93
N LEU A 354 -3.49 -11.52 -0.14
CA LEU A 354 -3.96 -11.34 -1.51
C LEU A 354 -5.02 -12.40 -1.85
N ILE A 355 -6.01 -12.02 -2.65
CA ILE A 355 -6.89 -12.99 -3.34
C ILE A 355 -5.99 -13.87 -4.23
N GLY A 356 -6.18 -15.20 -4.19
CA GLY A 356 -5.34 -16.14 -4.93
C GLY A 356 -4.04 -16.55 -4.23
N TYR A 357 -3.83 -16.17 -2.95
CA TYR A 357 -2.70 -16.67 -2.18
C TYR A 357 -2.78 -18.20 -1.99
N ASP A 358 -1.74 -18.92 -2.43
CA ASP A 358 -1.59 -20.37 -2.26
C ASP A 358 -0.51 -20.71 -1.22
N SER A 359 -0.94 -21.15 -0.04
CA SER A 359 -0.04 -21.60 1.03
C SER A 359 0.64 -22.95 0.73
N SER A 360 0.20 -23.68 -0.30
CA SER A 360 0.75 -25.00 -0.67
C SER A 360 1.94 -24.91 -1.61
N LEU A 361 2.27 -23.73 -2.12
CA LEU A 361 3.39 -23.55 -3.04
C LEU A 361 4.71 -23.99 -2.38
N PRO A 362 5.52 -24.86 -3.03
CA PRO A 362 6.72 -25.40 -2.42
C PRO A 362 7.78 -24.32 -2.16
N GLU A 363 8.35 -24.37 -0.98
CA GLU A 363 9.47 -23.47 -0.61
C GLU A 363 10.73 -23.79 -1.41
N ILE A 364 11.37 -22.76 -1.97
CA ILE A 364 12.74 -22.84 -2.48
C ILE A 364 13.69 -22.82 -1.27
N LYS A 365 14.20 -24.01 -0.91
CA LYS A 365 15.04 -24.18 0.28
C LYS A 365 16.47 -23.72 0.03
N TYR A 366 17.09 -23.15 1.06
CA TYR A 366 18.53 -22.90 1.09
C TYR A 366 19.31 -24.20 0.98
N ASP A 367 20.13 -24.33 -0.05
CA ASP A 367 20.93 -25.52 -0.38
C ASP A 367 22.21 -25.10 -1.14
N PRO A 368 23.22 -24.60 -0.44
CA PRO A 368 24.45 -24.09 -1.10
C PRO A 368 25.24 -25.19 -1.79
N ASP A 369 25.19 -26.46 -1.34
CA ASP A 369 25.85 -27.57 -2.01
C ASP A 369 25.13 -27.94 -3.32
N GLY A 370 23.80 -27.97 -3.30
CA GLY A 370 22.98 -28.11 -4.50
C GLY A 370 23.18 -26.98 -5.49
N ALA A 371 23.35 -25.74 -5.00
CA ALA A 371 23.69 -24.58 -5.85
C ALA A 371 25.01 -24.77 -6.59
N LYS A 372 26.05 -25.19 -5.89
CA LYS A 372 27.38 -25.50 -6.53
C LYS A 372 27.26 -26.60 -7.57
N ALA A 373 26.47 -27.66 -7.29
CA ALA A 373 26.25 -28.74 -8.26
C ALA A 373 25.54 -28.24 -9.52
N LEU A 374 24.48 -27.43 -9.36
CA LEU A 374 23.77 -26.82 -10.49
C LEU A 374 24.65 -25.89 -11.33
N LEU A 375 25.50 -25.08 -10.68
CA LEU A 375 26.48 -24.24 -11.39
C LEU A 375 27.45 -25.08 -12.21
N ALA A 376 27.96 -26.17 -11.66
CA ALA A 376 28.84 -27.08 -12.38
C ALA A 376 28.14 -27.74 -13.58
N GLU A 377 26.90 -28.18 -13.42
CA GLU A 377 26.08 -28.73 -14.51
C GLU A 377 25.76 -27.70 -15.60
N ALA A 378 25.60 -26.43 -15.20
CA ALA A 378 25.37 -25.31 -16.11
C ALA A 378 26.64 -24.86 -16.86
N GLY A 379 27.82 -25.44 -16.54
CA GLY A 379 29.11 -25.10 -17.16
C GLY A 379 29.94 -24.04 -16.43
N TYR A 380 29.54 -23.69 -15.20
CA TYR A 380 30.18 -22.68 -14.36
C TYR A 380 30.73 -23.27 -13.04
N PRO A 381 31.60 -24.32 -13.09
CA PRO A 381 32.11 -24.99 -11.87
C PRO A 381 32.97 -24.07 -10.98
N ASN A 382 33.49 -22.97 -11.55
CA ASN A 382 34.26 -21.96 -10.82
C ASN A 382 33.46 -20.66 -10.58
N GLY A 383 32.14 -20.68 -10.81
CA GLY A 383 31.27 -19.52 -10.70
C GLY A 383 31.40 -18.54 -11.87
N PHE A 384 30.86 -17.33 -11.66
CA PHE A 384 30.83 -16.24 -12.63
C PHE A 384 30.70 -14.89 -11.92
N ASP A 385 30.94 -13.79 -12.66
CA ASP A 385 30.72 -12.43 -12.12
C ASP A 385 29.25 -12.01 -12.25
N MET A 386 28.67 -11.50 -11.16
CA MET A 386 27.26 -11.06 -11.09
C MET A 386 27.17 -9.65 -10.51
N GLU A 387 26.48 -8.74 -11.22
CA GLU A 387 26.16 -7.41 -10.71
C GLU A 387 24.83 -7.44 -9.97
N ILE A 388 24.81 -6.90 -8.74
CA ILE A 388 23.59 -6.61 -7.97
C ILE A 388 23.43 -5.09 -7.96
N SER A 389 22.39 -4.60 -8.60
CA SER A 389 22.11 -3.18 -8.74
C SER A 389 21.30 -2.67 -7.56
N VAL A 390 21.70 -1.54 -6.97
CA VAL A 390 20.98 -0.89 -5.88
C VAL A 390 20.80 0.59 -6.16
N ASP A 391 19.61 1.11 -5.84
CA ASP A 391 19.32 2.53 -5.84
C ASP A 391 19.94 3.19 -4.60
N SER A 392 20.64 4.29 -4.79
CA SER A 392 21.32 5.05 -3.73
C SER A 392 20.35 5.58 -2.66
N SER A 393 19.06 5.80 -3.00
CA SER A 393 18.02 6.20 -2.06
C SER A 393 17.46 5.06 -1.21
N SER A 394 17.82 3.80 -1.53
CA SER A 394 17.42 2.62 -0.75
C SER A 394 17.84 2.73 0.71
N SER A 395 17.02 2.19 1.61
CA SER A 395 17.30 2.17 3.05
C SER A 395 18.60 1.43 3.39
N ASP A 396 19.20 1.77 4.51
CA ASP A 396 20.42 1.07 4.99
C ASP A 396 20.13 -0.41 5.22
N THR A 397 18.95 -0.78 5.70
CA THR A 397 18.53 -2.18 5.83
C THR A 397 18.53 -2.89 4.48
N THR A 398 17.99 -2.29 3.42
CA THR A 398 18.01 -2.86 2.08
C THR A 398 19.43 -3.09 1.59
N LYS A 399 20.32 -2.11 1.79
CA LYS A 399 21.73 -2.22 1.40
C LYS A 399 22.44 -3.35 2.15
N THR A 400 22.20 -3.45 3.48
CA THR A 400 22.76 -4.54 4.29
C THR A 400 22.26 -5.91 3.84
N VAL A 401 20.97 -6.04 3.52
CA VAL A 401 20.42 -7.30 2.96
C VAL A 401 21.13 -7.69 1.67
N LEU A 402 21.36 -6.74 0.77
CA LEU A 402 22.09 -7.02 -0.47
C LEU A 402 23.55 -7.41 -0.24
N GLU A 403 24.22 -6.85 0.78
CA GLU A 403 25.57 -7.25 1.20
C GLU A 403 25.58 -8.71 1.71
N VAL A 404 24.58 -9.12 2.49
CA VAL A 404 24.44 -10.52 2.93
C VAL A 404 24.19 -11.44 1.74
N ILE A 405 23.27 -11.07 0.84
CA ILE A 405 23.03 -11.84 -0.40
C ILE A 405 24.32 -12.00 -1.20
N ALA A 406 25.07 -10.91 -1.43
CA ALA A 406 26.35 -10.97 -2.15
C ALA A 406 27.35 -11.90 -1.46
N SER A 407 27.43 -11.86 -0.10
CA SER A 407 28.29 -12.77 0.66
C SER A 407 27.90 -14.24 0.46
N GLN A 408 26.60 -14.57 0.56
CA GLN A 408 26.10 -15.94 0.38
C GLN A 408 26.33 -16.45 -1.05
N LEU A 409 26.18 -15.60 -2.05
CA LEU A 409 26.49 -15.93 -3.44
C LEU A 409 27.99 -16.19 -3.65
N ASN A 410 28.86 -15.42 -3.00
CA ASN A 410 30.31 -15.63 -3.04
C ASN A 410 30.72 -16.98 -2.43
N GLU A 411 30.02 -17.51 -1.42
CA GLU A 411 30.27 -18.81 -0.81
C GLU A 411 30.05 -19.99 -1.78
N VAL A 412 29.22 -19.81 -2.79
CA VAL A 412 28.98 -20.81 -3.84
C VAL A 412 29.80 -20.56 -5.10
N GLY A 413 30.65 -19.52 -5.10
CA GLY A 413 31.58 -19.21 -6.20
C GLY A 413 31.05 -18.13 -7.15
N ILE A 414 29.88 -17.58 -6.96
CA ILE A 414 29.38 -16.46 -7.75
C ILE A 414 30.01 -15.16 -7.21
N ASN A 415 30.86 -14.50 -8.02
CA ASN A 415 31.49 -13.24 -7.62
C ASN A 415 30.49 -12.08 -7.70
N ALA A 416 29.65 -11.96 -6.69
CA ALA A 416 28.60 -10.96 -6.63
C ALA A 416 29.16 -9.62 -6.19
N THR A 417 28.90 -8.55 -6.96
CA THR A 417 29.33 -7.18 -6.66
C THR A 417 28.14 -6.24 -6.66
N ILE A 418 28.06 -5.35 -5.65
CA ILE A 418 26.98 -4.36 -5.52
C ILE A 418 27.39 -3.10 -6.27
N LYS A 419 26.51 -2.65 -7.17
CA LYS A 419 26.67 -1.40 -7.92
C LYS A 419 25.57 -0.41 -7.56
N ASN A 420 26.02 0.73 -7.04
CA ASN A 420 25.13 1.83 -6.68
C ASN A 420 24.81 2.70 -7.90
N TYR A 421 23.54 3.03 -8.07
CA TYR A 421 23.03 3.95 -9.07
C TYR A 421 22.35 5.12 -8.37
N ASP A 422 22.37 6.33 -8.94
CA ASP A 422 21.41 7.35 -8.54
C ASP A 422 19.99 6.92 -8.97
N GLU A 423 18.97 7.40 -8.24
CA GLU A 423 17.58 6.98 -8.43
C GLU A 423 17.10 7.13 -9.87
N SER A 424 17.40 8.25 -10.50
CA SER A 424 16.95 8.54 -11.86
C SER A 424 17.58 7.61 -12.89
N THR A 425 18.86 7.33 -12.75
CA THR A 425 19.60 6.38 -13.60
C THR A 425 19.12 4.95 -13.37
N TRP A 426 18.88 4.57 -12.10
CA TRP A 426 18.35 3.24 -11.77
C TRP A 426 16.99 3.01 -12.42
N LEU A 427 16.06 3.95 -12.26
CA LEU A 427 14.71 3.88 -12.85
C LEU A 427 14.75 3.81 -14.38
N ALA A 428 15.59 4.66 -15.02
CA ALA A 428 15.75 4.67 -16.48
C ALA A 428 16.33 3.35 -16.98
N THR A 429 17.42 2.85 -16.37
CA THR A 429 18.08 1.60 -16.74
C THR A 429 17.14 0.40 -16.56
N ARG A 430 16.36 0.38 -15.46
CA ARG A 430 15.33 -0.64 -15.24
C ARG A 430 14.27 -0.61 -16.34
N LYS A 431 13.75 0.56 -16.67
CA LYS A 431 12.71 0.74 -17.69
C LYS A 431 13.19 0.34 -19.09
N ASP A 432 14.47 0.55 -19.38
CA ASP A 432 15.09 0.16 -20.64
C ASP A 432 15.38 -1.35 -20.74
N GLY A 433 15.21 -2.09 -19.62
CA GLY A 433 15.42 -3.54 -19.59
C GLY A 433 16.89 -3.95 -19.49
N THR A 434 17.77 -3.06 -19.05
CA THR A 434 19.23 -3.30 -19.02
C THR A 434 19.84 -3.31 -17.62
N LEU A 435 19.00 -3.10 -16.57
CA LEU A 435 19.46 -3.23 -15.19
C LEU A 435 19.82 -4.69 -14.89
N GLY A 436 20.87 -4.93 -14.11
CA GLY A 436 21.26 -6.24 -13.59
C GLY A 436 20.25 -6.78 -12.57
N SER A 437 20.66 -7.80 -11.81
CA SER A 437 19.82 -8.29 -10.71
C SER A 437 19.67 -7.25 -9.63
N PHE A 438 18.50 -7.21 -8.97
CA PHE A 438 18.20 -6.27 -7.89
C PHE A 438 17.13 -6.83 -6.97
N MET A 439 17.03 -6.28 -5.77
CA MET A 439 15.92 -6.52 -4.85
C MET A 439 14.98 -5.32 -4.85
N SER A 440 13.67 -5.59 -4.84
CA SER A 440 12.65 -4.56 -4.72
C SER A 440 11.42 -5.13 -4.00
N THR A 441 10.45 -4.26 -3.71
CA THR A 441 9.17 -4.66 -3.10
C THR A 441 8.02 -4.21 -4.00
N TRP A 442 7.03 -5.07 -4.17
CA TRP A 442 5.76 -4.72 -4.76
C TRP A 442 4.67 -4.83 -3.69
N THR A 443 3.86 -3.81 -3.54
CA THR A 443 2.71 -3.79 -2.65
C THR A 443 1.46 -3.66 -3.50
N ALA A 444 0.40 -4.35 -3.13
CA ALA A 444 -0.86 -4.35 -3.89
C ALA A 444 -1.46 -2.94 -3.96
N ASP A 445 -1.76 -2.49 -5.17
CA ASP A 445 -2.58 -1.31 -5.42
C ASP A 445 -4.07 -1.64 -5.24
N TYR A 446 -4.45 -2.85 -5.65
CA TYR A 446 -5.76 -3.49 -5.44
C TYR A 446 -5.56 -4.98 -5.18
N ASN A 447 -6.49 -5.59 -4.44
CA ASN A 447 -6.34 -6.96 -3.95
C ASN A 447 -6.76 -8.00 -5.00
N ASP A 448 -5.89 -8.20 -6.00
CA ASP A 448 -6.08 -9.17 -7.08
C ASP A 448 -4.72 -9.67 -7.61
N PRO A 449 -4.59 -10.96 -7.98
CA PRO A 449 -3.36 -11.53 -8.56
C PRO A 449 -2.84 -10.79 -9.78
N ASP A 450 -3.73 -10.22 -10.60
CA ASP A 450 -3.37 -9.45 -11.80
C ASP A 450 -2.42 -8.29 -11.48
N ASN A 451 -2.61 -7.62 -10.33
CA ASN A 451 -1.75 -6.52 -9.88
C ASN A 451 -0.29 -6.95 -9.72
N PHE A 452 -0.06 -8.21 -9.45
CA PHE A 452 1.28 -8.79 -9.32
C PHE A 452 1.76 -9.40 -10.63
N ILE A 453 1.13 -10.50 -11.06
CA ILE A 453 1.68 -11.33 -12.13
C ILE A 453 1.67 -10.61 -13.50
N TYR A 454 0.61 -9.88 -13.84
CA TYR A 454 0.56 -9.14 -15.11
C TYR A 454 1.56 -7.99 -15.15
N THR A 455 1.74 -7.31 -14.02
CA THR A 455 2.71 -6.20 -13.90
C THR A 455 4.13 -6.62 -14.28
N PHE A 456 4.51 -7.87 -14.02
CA PHE A 456 5.86 -8.39 -14.26
C PHE A 456 5.95 -9.29 -15.49
N PHE A 457 4.92 -10.11 -15.74
CA PHE A 457 4.94 -11.20 -16.71
C PHE A 457 3.81 -11.13 -17.75
N GLY A 458 3.04 -10.04 -17.80
CA GLY A 458 1.86 -9.93 -18.66
C GLY A 458 2.18 -9.83 -20.16
N ASN A 459 3.31 -9.27 -20.53
CA ASN A 459 3.76 -9.12 -21.93
C ASN A 459 5.22 -8.67 -22.03
N GLU A 460 5.78 -8.66 -23.24
CA GLU A 460 7.18 -8.26 -23.47
C GLU A 460 7.54 -6.86 -22.98
N LYS A 461 6.60 -5.91 -23.05
CA LYS A 461 6.80 -4.54 -22.54
C LYS A 461 6.91 -4.53 -21.01
N ASN A 462 6.03 -5.25 -20.33
CA ASN A 462 6.01 -5.29 -18.88
C ASN A 462 7.28 -5.92 -18.32
N THR A 463 7.64 -7.10 -18.79
CA THR A 463 8.84 -7.81 -18.31
C THR A 463 10.12 -7.03 -18.64
N LYS A 464 10.18 -6.35 -19.80
CA LYS A 464 11.30 -5.46 -20.15
C LYS A 464 11.39 -4.27 -19.20
N GLN A 465 10.30 -3.56 -18.94
CA GLN A 465 10.28 -2.38 -18.08
C GLN A 465 10.63 -2.69 -16.61
N ARG A 466 10.56 -3.95 -16.23
CA ARG A 466 10.97 -4.47 -14.92
C ARG A 466 12.38 -5.06 -14.94
N SER A 467 13.08 -5.00 -16.09
CA SER A 467 14.40 -5.63 -16.32
C SER A 467 14.44 -7.12 -16.00
N LEU A 468 13.34 -7.82 -16.19
CA LEU A 468 13.29 -9.28 -16.12
C LEU A 468 13.65 -9.88 -17.47
N ASN A 469 13.11 -9.32 -18.55
CA ASN A 469 13.24 -9.82 -19.92
C ASN A 469 12.90 -11.32 -20.02
N TYR A 470 11.86 -11.73 -19.29
CA TYR A 470 11.37 -13.11 -19.27
C TYR A 470 10.99 -13.55 -20.70
N PRO A 471 11.52 -14.67 -21.22
CA PRO A 471 11.41 -14.98 -22.65
C PRO A 471 10.20 -15.82 -23.04
N ASP A 472 9.49 -16.46 -22.08
CA ASP A 472 8.42 -17.40 -22.38
C ASP A 472 7.13 -16.68 -22.78
N LYS A 473 6.99 -16.51 -24.11
CA LYS A 473 5.79 -15.87 -24.67
C LYS A 473 4.50 -16.64 -24.38
N ALA A 474 4.55 -17.96 -24.30
CA ALA A 474 3.34 -18.76 -24.02
C ALA A 474 2.81 -18.50 -22.60
N VAL A 475 3.71 -18.37 -21.63
CA VAL A 475 3.37 -17.97 -20.26
C VAL A 475 2.80 -16.53 -20.25
N MET A 476 3.44 -15.58 -20.92
CA MET A 476 2.92 -14.20 -21.01
C MET A 476 1.54 -14.12 -21.64
N ASP A 477 1.29 -14.90 -22.69
CA ASP A 477 -0.03 -14.96 -23.34
C ASP A 477 -1.09 -15.56 -22.38
N ARG A 478 -0.75 -16.58 -21.58
CA ARG A 478 -1.63 -17.15 -20.54
C ARG A 478 -1.90 -16.13 -19.43
N VAL A 479 -0.88 -15.44 -18.94
CA VAL A 479 -1.05 -14.36 -17.94
C VAL A 479 -2.00 -13.28 -18.45
N SER A 480 -1.85 -12.87 -19.71
CA SER A 480 -2.75 -11.90 -20.33
C SER A 480 -4.17 -12.44 -20.49
N ALA A 481 -4.33 -13.72 -20.84
CA ALA A 481 -5.64 -14.35 -21.00
C ALA A 481 -6.36 -14.55 -19.66
N ALA A 482 -5.63 -14.87 -18.58
CA ALA A 482 -6.20 -15.06 -17.24
C ALA A 482 -6.99 -13.83 -16.74
N ARG A 483 -6.62 -12.63 -17.17
CA ARG A 483 -7.32 -11.38 -16.87
C ARG A 483 -8.79 -11.37 -17.31
N THR A 484 -9.14 -12.16 -18.31
CA THR A 484 -10.47 -12.19 -18.93
C THR A 484 -11.32 -13.40 -18.52
N ILE A 485 -10.79 -14.28 -17.67
CA ILE A 485 -11.52 -15.43 -17.16
C ILE A 485 -12.51 -14.94 -16.10
N VAL A 486 -13.81 -15.05 -16.42
CA VAL A 486 -14.91 -14.57 -15.55
C VAL A 486 -15.14 -15.50 -14.36
N ASN A 487 -15.00 -16.82 -14.58
CA ASN A 487 -15.15 -17.79 -13.50
C ASN A 487 -13.97 -17.67 -12.50
N ALA A 488 -14.27 -17.32 -11.26
CA ALA A 488 -13.24 -17.04 -10.26
C ALA A 488 -12.36 -18.26 -9.94
N ASP A 489 -12.97 -19.46 -9.81
CA ASP A 489 -12.23 -20.69 -9.48
C ASP A 489 -11.29 -21.09 -10.62
N GLU A 490 -11.77 -21.01 -11.88
CA GLU A 490 -10.95 -21.29 -13.06
C GLU A 490 -9.79 -20.28 -13.19
N ARG A 491 -10.08 -19.01 -12.90
CA ARG A 491 -9.08 -17.95 -12.94
C ARG A 491 -8.00 -18.15 -11.88
N MET A 492 -8.37 -18.49 -10.65
CA MET A 492 -7.40 -18.75 -9.58
C MET A 492 -6.56 -19.99 -9.90
N ALA A 493 -7.17 -21.08 -10.37
CA ALA A 493 -6.42 -22.26 -10.80
C ALA A 493 -5.39 -21.96 -11.91
N GLU A 494 -5.73 -21.08 -12.85
CA GLU A 494 -4.79 -20.65 -13.91
C GLU A 494 -3.63 -19.84 -13.31
N TYR A 495 -3.91 -18.94 -12.36
CA TYR A 495 -2.86 -18.17 -11.69
C TYR A 495 -1.94 -19.04 -10.83
N ASP A 496 -2.47 -20.05 -10.13
CA ASP A 496 -1.67 -20.99 -9.34
C ASP A 496 -0.68 -21.76 -10.23
N GLU A 497 -1.15 -22.25 -11.39
CA GLU A 497 -0.25 -22.93 -12.35
C GLU A 497 0.81 -21.98 -12.92
N LEU A 498 0.43 -20.74 -13.24
CA LEU A 498 1.35 -19.74 -13.77
C LEU A 498 2.39 -19.32 -12.73
N GLU A 499 1.98 -19.09 -11.50
CA GLU A 499 2.87 -18.75 -10.39
C GLU A 499 3.89 -19.87 -10.15
N LYS A 500 3.40 -21.11 -10.04
CA LYS A 500 4.26 -22.28 -9.91
C LYS A 500 5.27 -22.38 -11.06
N LYS A 501 4.83 -22.20 -12.30
CA LYS A 501 5.69 -22.24 -13.48
C LYS A 501 6.80 -21.19 -13.40
N ILE A 502 6.46 -19.94 -13.12
CA ILE A 502 7.40 -18.82 -13.11
C ILE A 502 8.41 -18.93 -11.96
N VAL A 503 7.92 -19.33 -10.75
CA VAL A 503 8.75 -19.31 -9.54
C VAL A 503 9.55 -20.59 -9.35
N THR A 504 8.94 -21.77 -9.58
CA THR A 504 9.54 -23.06 -9.20
C THR A 504 10.09 -23.88 -10.36
N GLU A 505 9.71 -23.57 -11.60
CA GLU A 505 10.21 -24.25 -12.78
C GLU A 505 11.18 -23.36 -13.58
N ASP A 506 10.82 -22.09 -13.80
CA ASP A 506 11.64 -21.15 -14.56
C ASP A 506 12.59 -20.35 -13.66
N PHE A 507 12.35 -20.31 -12.36
CA PHE A 507 13.13 -19.49 -11.42
C PHE A 507 13.35 -18.06 -11.93
N ALA A 508 12.31 -17.48 -12.55
CA ALA A 508 12.41 -16.16 -13.16
C ALA A 508 12.42 -15.02 -12.14
N TRP A 509 11.99 -15.33 -10.92
CA TRP A 509 11.91 -14.41 -9.81
C TRP A 509 12.05 -15.17 -8.48
N LEU A 510 12.86 -14.69 -7.54
CA LEU A 510 12.94 -15.26 -6.19
C LEU A 510 12.06 -14.44 -5.24
N PRO A 511 10.91 -14.97 -4.78
CA PRO A 511 10.19 -14.39 -3.67
C PRO A 511 11.06 -14.43 -2.42
N MET A 512 11.25 -13.30 -1.76
CA MET A 512 12.10 -13.22 -0.57
C MET A 512 11.25 -13.34 0.70
N PHE A 513 10.46 -12.32 0.96
CA PHE A 513 9.61 -12.22 2.14
C PHE A 513 8.55 -11.13 1.98
N SER A 514 7.48 -11.23 2.77
CA SER A 514 6.58 -10.12 3.06
C SER A 514 6.83 -9.58 4.45
N LYS A 515 6.57 -8.29 4.63
CA LYS A 515 6.56 -7.66 5.95
C LYS A 515 5.18 -7.77 6.58
N GLU A 516 5.14 -7.73 7.89
CA GLU A 516 3.90 -7.60 8.65
C GLU A 516 3.66 -6.13 9.01
N HIS A 517 2.40 -5.70 9.03
CA HIS A 517 2.01 -4.49 9.74
C HIS A 517 1.84 -4.79 11.22
N TYR A 518 2.46 -3.99 12.05
CA TYR A 518 2.36 -4.11 13.51
C TYR A 518 1.63 -2.91 14.10
N TYR A 519 0.81 -3.19 15.11
CA TYR A 519 0.06 -2.19 15.86
C TYR A 519 0.19 -2.45 17.35
N GLY A 520 0.40 -1.39 18.13
CA GLY A 520 0.12 -1.39 19.56
C GLY A 520 -1.36 -1.08 19.76
N VAL A 521 -2.09 -1.98 20.40
CA VAL A 521 -3.53 -1.81 20.70
C VAL A 521 -3.73 -1.93 22.20
N SER A 522 -4.24 -0.90 22.83
CA SER A 522 -4.49 -0.89 24.28
C SER A 522 -5.45 -2.00 24.68
N LYS A 523 -5.22 -2.60 25.87
CA LYS A 523 -6.02 -3.74 26.36
C LYS A 523 -7.52 -3.44 26.58
N ASN A 524 -7.88 -2.17 26.63
CA ASN A 524 -9.28 -1.72 26.74
C ASN A 524 -9.95 -1.52 25.37
N ILE A 525 -9.27 -1.83 24.27
CA ILE A 525 -9.79 -1.74 22.90
C ILE A 525 -10.20 -3.13 22.44
N GLU A 526 -11.37 -3.24 21.85
CA GLU A 526 -11.91 -4.44 21.21
C GLU A 526 -12.25 -4.15 19.75
N GLY A 527 -12.25 -5.19 18.91
CA GLY A 527 -12.71 -5.13 17.52
C GLY A 527 -11.76 -4.41 16.56
N PHE A 528 -10.54 -4.04 16.98
CA PHE A 528 -9.56 -3.46 16.06
C PHE A 528 -9.13 -4.47 15.01
N LYS A 529 -9.40 -4.15 13.75
CA LYS A 529 -8.96 -4.92 12.58
C LYS A 529 -8.64 -3.91 11.47
N PRO A 530 -7.38 -3.79 11.04
CA PRO A 530 -7.07 -2.96 9.88
C PRO A 530 -7.69 -3.57 8.62
N ASN A 531 -7.89 -2.75 7.58
CA ASN A 531 -8.34 -3.27 6.30
C ASN A 531 -7.22 -4.10 5.63
N TRP A 532 -7.52 -4.72 4.49
CA TRP A 532 -6.55 -5.54 3.74
C TRP A 532 -5.26 -4.80 3.36
N ALA A 533 -5.30 -3.48 3.20
CA ALA A 533 -4.14 -2.64 2.90
C ALA A 533 -3.37 -2.21 4.16
N GLY A 534 -3.75 -2.72 5.35
CA GLY A 534 -3.12 -2.38 6.62
C GLY A 534 -3.48 -0.96 7.11
N ILE A 535 -4.62 -0.42 6.72
CA ILE A 535 -5.08 0.90 7.18
C ILE A 535 -6.05 0.71 8.34
N SER A 536 -5.88 1.51 9.39
CA SER A 536 -6.75 1.44 10.57
C SER A 536 -8.20 1.74 10.25
N ASP A 537 -9.04 0.71 10.34
CA ASP A 537 -10.49 0.78 10.21
C ASP A 537 -11.13 0.84 11.60
N MET A 538 -11.83 1.92 11.89
CA MET A 538 -12.40 2.19 13.21
C MET A 538 -13.89 1.81 13.32
N ARG A 539 -14.50 1.32 12.24
CA ARG A 539 -15.93 1.00 12.17
C ARG A 539 -16.38 0.03 13.26
N PHE A 540 -15.57 -0.96 13.56
CA PHE A 540 -15.88 -2.06 14.47
C PHE A 540 -15.19 -1.95 15.83
N VAL A 541 -14.44 -0.87 16.04
CA VAL A 541 -13.67 -0.66 17.26
C VAL A 541 -14.56 -0.15 18.39
N GLY A 542 -14.31 -0.62 19.59
CA GLY A 542 -14.98 -0.17 20.81
C GLY A 542 -14.10 -0.30 22.04
N PHE A 543 -14.56 0.30 23.14
CA PHE A 543 -13.94 0.10 24.43
C PHE A 543 -14.55 -1.12 25.13
N SER A 544 -13.70 -1.97 25.71
CA SER A 544 -14.12 -3.13 26.51
C SER A 544 -15.03 -2.66 27.65
N LYS A 545 -16.13 -3.36 27.83
CA LYS A 545 -17.01 -3.13 29.01
C LYS A 545 -16.24 -3.55 30.27
N LYS A 546 -16.06 -2.61 31.21
CA LYS A 546 -15.48 -2.89 32.52
C LYS A 546 -16.35 -3.82 33.34
#